data_ad469627396890bc3bd432d12bc0db4a
#
_entry.id   ad469627396890bc3bd432d12bc0db4a
#
_cell.length_a   1.000
_cell.length_b   1.000
_cell.length_c   1.000
_cell.angle_alpha   90.00
_cell.angle_beta   90.00
_cell.angle_gamma   90.00
#
_symmetry.space_group_name_H-M   'P 1'
#
loop_
_entity.id
_entity.type
_entity.pdbx_description
1 polymer ?
#
loop_
_entity_poly.entity_id
_entity_poly.type
_entity_poly.pdbx_seq_one_letter_code
_entity_poly.pdbx_strand_id
1 'polypeptide(L)'
;MHSSRTPFLWGMLAGASLMAVVPAGTSRGARAQPAPAKAAATEPVRKVILDNARVHVKDVTFAPGASPMHTHDRPHVGIILTAGTLVFTEPGKPADSVKFDVGSAGYREAGVTHQVTNPGSTPMRVIEVELK
;
A
#
# COMPACT_ATOMS: atom_id res chain seq x y z
N MET A 1 7.30 35.94 47.69
CA MET A 1 6.46 36.89 48.41
C MET A 1 5.07 36.84 47.80
N HIS A 2 4.07 36.49 48.66
CA HIS A 2 2.62 36.71 48.60
C HIS A 2 1.87 36.23 47.32
N SER A 3 1.23 35.10 47.35
CA SER A 3 -0.05 34.70 48.01
C SER A 3 -1.22 35.62 47.69
N SER A 4 -2.17 35.08 46.95
CA SER A 4 -3.61 35.33 47.21
C SER A 4 -4.46 34.23 46.59
N ARG A 5 -5.00 33.39 47.44
CA ARG A 5 -6.10 32.47 47.17
C ARG A 5 -7.42 33.26 47.38
N THR A 6 -8.38 33.12 46.50
CA THR A 6 -9.77 33.45 46.80
C THR A 6 -10.67 32.27 46.48
N PRO A 7 -11.53 31.84 47.41
CA PRO A 7 -12.49 30.78 47.22
C PRO A 7 -13.81 31.38 46.65
N PHE A 8 -14.44 30.71 45.71
CA PHE A 8 -15.76 31.08 45.30
C PHE A 8 -16.77 29.98 45.67
N LEU A 9 -17.86 30.46 46.29
CA LEU A 9 -18.88 29.71 47.00
C LEU A 9 -19.80 28.89 46.07
N TRP A 10 -20.34 27.86 46.68
CA TRP A 10 -21.45 27.01 46.31
C TRP A 10 -22.74 27.78 46.00
N GLY A 11 -23.39 27.42 44.91
CA GLY A 11 -24.78 27.72 44.64
C GLY A 11 -25.52 26.44 44.27
N MET A 12 -26.24 25.84 45.25
CA MET A 12 -27.24 24.81 45.00
C MET A 12 -28.44 25.44 44.31
N LEU A 13 -28.85 24.88 43.17
CA LEU A 13 -30.18 25.08 42.62
C LEU A 13 -30.78 23.69 42.30
N ALA A 14 -31.78 23.33 43.08
CA ALA A 14 -32.64 22.19 42.79
C ALA A 14 -33.49 22.47 41.55
N GLY A 15 -33.46 21.62 40.58
CA GLY A 15 -34.23 21.70 39.35
C GLY A 15 -34.83 20.33 38.99
N ALA A 16 -36.15 20.29 38.91
CA ALA A 16 -37.06 19.17 38.76
C ALA A 16 -36.68 18.15 37.69
N SER A 17 -36.80 16.86 38.06
CA SER A 17 -36.76 15.73 37.14
C SER A 17 -37.97 15.78 36.17
N LEU A 18 -37.67 15.98 34.92
CA LEU A 18 -38.59 15.69 33.83
C LEU A 18 -38.20 14.33 33.24
N MET A 19 -38.96 13.29 33.56
CA MET A 19 -38.81 11.97 32.92
C MET A 19 -39.25 12.08 31.46
N ALA A 20 -38.29 12.16 30.56
CA ALA A 20 -38.54 11.97 29.13
C ALA A 20 -38.59 10.47 28.85
N VAL A 21 -39.80 9.99 28.50
CA VAL A 21 -39.98 8.62 27.95
C VAL A 21 -39.35 8.62 26.57
N VAL A 22 -38.20 7.93 26.45
CA VAL A 22 -37.54 7.71 25.15
C VAL A 22 -38.28 6.51 24.51
N PRO A 23 -38.87 6.65 23.32
CA PRO A 23 -39.42 5.52 22.59
C PRO A 23 -38.28 4.60 22.19
N ALA A 24 -38.46 3.26 22.43
CA ALA A 24 -37.57 2.23 22.00
C ALA A 24 -37.38 2.31 20.46
N GLY A 25 -36.34 2.97 20.04
CA GLY A 25 -35.91 3.00 18.63
C GLY A 25 -35.47 1.61 18.23
N THR A 26 -36.18 1.00 17.28
CA THR A 26 -35.79 -0.22 16.61
C THR A 26 -34.39 -0.03 16.02
N SER A 27 -33.39 -0.67 16.63
CA SER A 27 -32.03 -0.74 16.07
C SER A 27 -32.11 -1.45 14.72
N ARG A 28 -32.15 -0.68 13.64
CA ARG A 28 -31.85 -1.23 12.31
C ARG A 28 -30.44 -1.79 12.38
N GLY A 29 -30.36 -3.13 12.36
CA GLY A 29 -29.09 -3.83 12.29
C GLY A 29 -28.24 -3.23 11.18
N ALA A 30 -27.10 -2.66 11.54
CA ALA A 30 -26.11 -2.22 10.57
C ALA A 30 -25.69 -3.45 9.76
N ARG A 31 -26.18 -3.51 8.52
CA ARG A 31 -25.76 -4.56 7.58
C ARG A 31 -24.27 -4.38 7.38
N ALA A 32 -23.49 -5.34 7.88
CA ALA A 32 -22.05 -5.33 7.68
C ALA A 32 -21.77 -5.21 6.18
N GLN A 33 -21.09 -4.12 5.81
CA GLN A 33 -20.64 -3.91 4.44
C GLN A 33 -19.62 -5.00 4.13
N PRO A 34 -19.78 -5.77 3.04
CA PRO A 34 -18.78 -6.78 2.68
C PRO A 34 -17.42 -6.10 2.59
N ALA A 35 -16.41 -6.72 3.20
CA ALA A 35 -15.04 -6.27 3.03
C ALA A 35 -14.72 -6.15 1.52
N PRO A 36 -14.01 -5.11 1.09
CA PRO A 36 -13.66 -4.95 -0.32
C PRO A 36 -12.95 -6.22 -0.80
N ALA A 37 -13.52 -6.85 -1.83
CA ALA A 37 -12.91 -8.02 -2.44
C ALA A 37 -11.48 -7.65 -2.87
N LYS A 38 -10.49 -8.46 -2.46
CA LYS A 38 -9.10 -8.27 -2.90
C LYS A 38 -9.10 -8.22 -4.42
N ALA A 39 -8.71 -7.09 -4.99
CA ALA A 39 -8.65 -6.93 -6.44
C ALA A 39 -7.80 -8.07 -7.03
N ALA A 40 -8.27 -8.66 -8.14
CA ALA A 40 -7.51 -9.70 -8.83
C ALA A 40 -6.15 -9.15 -9.24
N ALA A 41 -5.11 -9.97 -9.07
CA ALA A 41 -3.77 -9.61 -9.51
C ALA A 41 -3.73 -9.43 -11.03
N THR A 42 -3.07 -8.37 -11.50
CA THR A 42 -2.94 -8.05 -12.92
C THR A 42 -1.53 -8.33 -13.39
N GLU A 43 -1.38 -9.15 -14.44
CA GLU A 43 -0.08 -9.40 -15.06
C GLU A 43 0.53 -8.11 -15.59
N PRO A 44 1.80 -7.81 -15.26
CA PRO A 44 2.51 -6.70 -15.89
C PRO A 44 2.66 -6.96 -17.40
N VAL A 45 2.56 -5.91 -18.19
CA VAL A 45 2.87 -5.98 -19.62
C VAL A 45 4.38 -6.05 -19.78
N ARG A 46 4.89 -7.08 -20.46
CA ARG A 46 6.33 -7.31 -20.70
C ARG A 46 6.61 -7.35 -22.19
N LYS A 47 7.57 -6.55 -22.64
CA LYS A 47 8.06 -6.56 -24.02
C LYS A 47 9.57 -6.81 -24.01
N VAL A 48 10.01 -7.88 -24.65
CA VAL A 48 11.45 -8.13 -24.87
C VAL A 48 11.97 -7.10 -25.87
N ILE A 49 13.00 -6.36 -25.48
CA ILE A 49 13.63 -5.31 -26.30
C ILE A 49 15.07 -5.63 -26.70
N LEU A 50 15.71 -6.56 -25.98
CA LEU A 50 17.02 -7.11 -26.33
C LEU A 50 17.15 -8.53 -25.77
N ASP A 51 17.64 -9.45 -26.58
CA ASP A 51 18.01 -10.79 -26.13
C ASP A 51 19.28 -11.25 -26.83
N ASN A 52 20.29 -11.64 -26.01
CA ASN A 52 21.56 -12.16 -26.51
C ASN A 52 22.15 -13.20 -25.52
N ALA A 53 23.38 -13.64 -25.75
CA ALA A 53 24.04 -14.65 -24.91
C ALA A 53 24.32 -14.19 -23.47
N ARG A 54 24.25 -12.88 -23.17
CA ARG A 54 24.64 -12.30 -21.88
C ARG A 54 23.48 -11.71 -21.09
N VAL A 55 22.51 -11.15 -21.79
CA VAL A 55 21.38 -10.46 -21.16
C VAL A 55 20.07 -10.76 -21.87
N HIS A 56 18.99 -10.72 -21.10
CA HIS A 56 17.61 -10.68 -21.57
C HIS A 56 16.95 -9.42 -21.00
N VAL A 57 16.63 -8.45 -21.87
CA VAL A 57 16.14 -7.14 -21.46
C VAL A 57 14.66 -7.00 -21.79
N LYS A 58 13.88 -6.67 -20.81
CA LYS A 58 12.43 -6.45 -20.91
C LYS A 58 12.06 -5.03 -20.53
N ASP A 59 11.13 -4.47 -21.26
CA ASP A 59 10.37 -3.29 -20.89
C ASP A 59 9.10 -3.78 -20.18
N VAL A 60 8.96 -3.46 -18.91
CA VAL A 60 7.89 -3.95 -18.03
C VAL A 60 7.05 -2.78 -17.57
N THR A 61 5.73 -2.91 -17.72
CA THR A 61 4.76 -1.92 -17.25
C THR A 61 3.88 -2.54 -16.16
N PHE A 62 3.96 -1.98 -14.96
CA PHE A 62 3.11 -2.32 -13.82
C PHE A 62 1.91 -1.38 -13.79
N ALA A 63 0.73 -1.88 -14.15
CA ALA A 63 -0.53 -1.16 -13.96
C ALA A 63 -0.78 -0.91 -12.44
N PRO A 64 -1.65 0.07 -12.07
CA PRO A 64 -2.13 0.17 -10.70
C PRO A 64 -2.66 -1.15 -10.16
N GLY A 65 -2.31 -1.49 -8.93
CA GLY A 65 -2.68 -2.76 -8.29
C GLY A 65 -1.52 -3.73 -8.16
N ALA A 66 -1.84 -4.96 -7.74
CA ALA A 66 -0.87 -6.02 -7.46
C ALA A 66 -0.64 -6.90 -8.69
N SER A 67 0.61 -7.28 -8.96
CA SER A 67 0.96 -8.35 -9.88
C SER A 67 0.75 -9.73 -9.23
N PRO A 68 0.75 -10.83 -9.99
CA PRO A 68 0.90 -12.16 -9.40
C PRO A 68 2.23 -12.31 -8.64
N MET A 69 2.22 -13.20 -7.64
CA MET A 69 3.46 -13.66 -7.03
C MET A 69 4.27 -14.44 -8.06
N HIS A 70 5.56 -14.16 -8.19
CA HIS A 70 6.43 -14.81 -9.16
C HIS A 70 7.85 -14.97 -8.62
N THR A 71 8.60 -15.89 -9.21
CA THR A 71 10.01 -16.15 -8.86
C THR A 71 10.88 -15.74 -10.04
N HIS A 72 12.01 -15.11 -9.76
CA HIS A 72 13.00 -14.77 -10.77
C HIS A 72 13.99 -15.90 -10.95
N ASP A 73 14.06 -16.47 -12.16
CA ASP A 73 15.03 -17.52 -12.50
C ASP A 73 16.45 -16.97 -12.66
N ARG A 74 16.58 -15.66 -12.86
CA ARG A 74 17.87 -14.98 -13.10
C ARG A 74 18.01 -13.73 -12.25
N PRO A 75 19.24 -13.38 -11.87
CA PRO A 75 19.50 -12.09 -11.27
C PRO A 75 19.24 -10.99 -12.29
N HIS A 76 18.75 -9.84 -11.83
CA HIS A 76 18.43 -8.74 -12.72
C HIS A 76 18.62 -7.38 -12.09
N VAL A 77 18.83 -6.39 -12.95
CA VAL A 77 18.78 -4.97 -12.61
C VAL A 77 17.47 -4.39 -13.12
N GLY A 78 16.70 -3.75 -12.24
CA GLY A 78 15.54 -2.94 -12.60
C GLY A 78 15.94 -1.47 -12.71
N ILE A 79 15.65 -0.82 -13.84
CA ILE A 79 15.91 0.61 -14.09
C ILE A 79 14.58 1.31 -14.25
N ILE A 80 14.32 2.32 -13.43
CA ILE A 80 13.04 3.01 -13.34
C ILE A 80 12.89 4.04 -14.45
N LEU A 81 11.85 3.92 -15.27
CA LEU A 81 11.50 4.89 -16.31
C LEU A 81 10.36 5.83 -15.91
N THR A 82 9.55 5.45 -14.92
CA THR A 82 8.46 6.28 -14.40
C THR A 82 8.60 6.37 -12.89
N ALA A 83 8.75 7.59 -12.35
CA ALA A 83 8.82 7.81 -10.91
C ALA A 83 7.53 7.37 -10.22
N GLY A 84 7.65 6.87 -8.99
CA GLY A 84 6.52 6.42 -8.20
C GLY A 84 6.92 5.53 -7.03
N THR A 85 5.96 4.85 -6.45
CA THR A 85 6.18 3.89 -5.37
C THR A 85 5.82 2.48 -5.86
N LEU A 86 6.66 1.51 -5.56
CA LEU A 86 6.35 0.09 -5.68
C LEU A 86 6.44 -0.55 -4.30
N VAL A 87 5.53 -1.46 -4.03
CA VAL A 87 5.52 -2.28 -2.82
C VAL A 87 5.89 -3.70 -3.20
N PHE A 88 6.93 -4.22 -2.56
CA PHE A 88 7.40 -5.59 -2.74
C PHE A 88 6.95 -6.44 -1.55
N THR A 89 6.28 -7.56 -1.84
CA THR A 89 5.84 -8.51 -0.83
C THR A 89 6.51 -9.85 -1.09
N GLU A 90 7.30 -10.32 -0.14
CA GLU A 90 7.94 -11.63 -0.17
C GLU A 90 7.27 -12.55 0.87
N PRO A 91 7.14 -13.86 0.60
CA PRO A 91 6.58 -14.79 1.58
C PRO A 91 7.32 -14.73 2.92
N GLY A 92 6.57 -14.57 4.01
CA GLY A 92 7.12 -14.56 5.36
C GLY A 92 7.88 -13.30 5.78
N LYS A 93 7.92 -12.25 4.92
CA LYS A 93 8.54 -10.97 5.24
C LYS A 93 7.52 -9.83 5.29
N PRO A 94 7.79 -8.76 6.04
CA PRO A 94 7.02 -7.53 5.92
C PRO A 94 7.08 -6.97 4.50
N ALA A 95 6.01 -6.34 4.05
CA ALA A 95 6.00 -5.65 2.76
C ALA A 95 6.97 -4.46 2.80
N ASP A 96 7.77 -4.32 1.75
CA ASP A 96 8.74 -3.25 1.57
C ASP A 96 8.21 -2.22 0.56
N SER A 97 8.03 -0.98 1.00
CA SER A 97 7.50 0.12 0.18
C SER A 97 8.63 1.07 -0.21
N VAL A 98 8.98 1.08 -1.48
CA VAL A 98 10.11 1.85 -2.00
C VAL A 98 9.62 2.93 -2.96
N LYS A 99 10.00 4.19 -2.68
CA LYS A 99 9.81 5.31 -3.60
C LYS A 99 11.00 5.39 -4.55
N PHE A 100 10.71 5.48 -5.83
CA PHE A 100 11.70 5.53 -6.90
C PHE A 100 11.62 6.83 -7.69
N ASP A 101 12.77 7.37 -8.04
CA ASP A 101 12.92 8.44 -9.03
C ASP A 101 13.30 7.85 -10.39
N VAL A 102 13.01 8.59 -11.48
CA VAL A 102 13.44 8.19 -12.84
C VAL A 102 14.95 8.04 -12.88
N GLY A 103 15.43 6.96 -13.50
CA GLY A 103 16.85 6.63 -13.63
C GLY A 103 17.44 5.90 -12.41
N SER A 104 16.72 5.78 -11.30
CA SER A 104 17.16 4.92 -10.20
C SER A 104 17.18 3.45 -10.63
N ALA A 105 18.09 2.67 -10.05
CA ALA A 105 18.24 1.26 -10.35
C ALA A 105 18.32 0.42 -9.06
N GLY A 106 17.81 -0.79 -9.14
CA GLY A 106 17.90 -1.78 -8.07
C GLY A 106 18.35 -3.14 -8.62
N TYR A 107 19.05 -3.90 -7.80
CA TYR A 107 19.47 -5.25 -8.13
C TYR A 107 18.67 -6.28 -7.32
N ARG A 108 18.39 -7.42 -7.95
CA ARG A 108 17.72 -8.54 -7.29
C ARG A 108 18.36 -9.86 -7.72
N GLU A 109 18.57 -10.74 -6.74
CA GLU A 109 19.14 -12.06 -6.96
C GLU A 109 18.17 -13.02 -7.67
N ALA A 110 18.71 -14.06 -8.28
CA ALA A 110 17.93 -15.20 -8.74
C ALA A 110 17.29 -15.94 -7.55
N GLY A 111 16.16 -16.61 -7.79
CA GLY A 111 15.43 -17.38 -6.78
C GLY A 111 14.55 -16.54 -5.86
N VAL A 112 14.60 -15.21 -5.94
CA VAL A 112 13.70 -14.34 -5.15
C VAL A 112 12.28 -14.49 -5.65
N THR A 113 11.38 -14.84 -4.72
CA THR A 113 9.93 -14.91 -4.97
C THR A 113 9.27 -13.68 -4.37
N HIS A 114 8.56 -12.91 -5.19
CA HIS A 114 7.86 -11.74 -4.70
C HIS A 114 6.62 -11.39 -5.53
N GLN A 115 5.79 -10.53 -4.94
CA GLN A 115 4.73 -9.79 -5.60
C GLN A 115 5.12 -8.32 -5.68
N VAL A 116 4.85 -7.67 -6.82
CA VAL A 116 5.01 -6.22 -6.98
C VAL A 116 3.63 -5.58 -7.00
N THR A 117 3.42 -4.57 -6.17
CA THR A 117 2.20 -3.76 -6.16
C THR A 117 2.55 -2.32 -6.53
N ASN A 118 1.84 -1.79 -7.50
CA ASN A 118 1.82 -0.36 -7.78
C ASN A 118 0.64 0.27 -7.02
N PRO A 119 0.87 0.98 -5.91
CA PRO A 119 -0.20 1.61 -5.12
C PRO A 119 -0.70 2.92 -5.74
N GLY A 120 -0.03 3.42 -6.78
CA GLY A 120 -0.40 4.65 -7.48
C GLY A 120 -1.62 4.48 -8.38
N SER A 121 -2.04 5.57 -9.01
CA SER A 121 -3.15 5.62 -9.97
C SER A 121 -2.70 5.57 -11.44
N THR A 122 -1.40 5.63 -11.69
CA THR A 122 -0.81 5.60 -13.04
C THR A 122 0.15 4.43 -13.19
N PRO A 123 0.30 3.87 -14.41
CA PRO A 123 1.27 2.80 -14.64
C PRO A 123 2.71 3.24 -14.35
N MET A 124 3.51 2.33 -13.78
CA MET A 124 4.95 2.48 -13.64
C MET A 124 5.67 1.61 -14.65
N ARG A 125 6.70 2.17 -15.28
CA ARG A 125 7.50 1.51 -16.30
C ARG A 125 8.92 1.30 -15.84
N VAL A 126 9.44 0.09 -16.04
CA VAL A 126 10.75 -0.37 -15.57
C VAL A 126 11.43 -1.14 -16.69
N ILE A 127 12.73 -0.91 -16.91
CA ILE A 127 13.54 -1.82 -17.72
C ILE A 127 14.15 -2.87 -16.79
N GLU A 128 13.87 -4.13 -17.04
CA GLU A 128 14.51 -5.26 -16.37
C GLU A 128 15.62 -5.84 -17.25
N VAL A 129 16.85 -5.81 -16.77
CA VAL A 129 18.02 -6.42 -17.40
C VAL A 129 18.35 -7.70 -16.66
N GLU A 130 17.89 -8.84 -17.16
CA GLU A 130 18.23 -10.16 -16.63
C GLU A 130 19.64 -10.58 -17.12
N LEU A 131 20.47 -11.06 -16.22
CA LEU A 131 21.80 -11.56 -16.52
C LEU A 131 21.73 -13.06 -16.84
N LYS A 132 22.41 -13.52 -17.90
CA LYS A 132 22.45 -14.93 -18.32
C LYS A 132 23.72 -15.62 -17.87
#